data_e1c3e92dd9043458dd5d4932d2bd02db
#
_entry.id   e1c3e92dd9043458dd5d4932d2bd02db
#
_cell.length_a   1.000
_cell.length_b   1.000
_cell.length_c   1.000
_cell.angle_alpha   90.00
_cell.angle_beta   90.00
_cell.angle_gamma   90.00
#
_symmetry.space_group_name_H-M   'P 1'
#
loop_
_entity.id
_entity.type
_entity.pdbx_description
1 polymer ?
#
loop_
_entity_poly.entity_id
_entity_poly.type
_entity_poly.pdbx_seq_one_letter_code
_entity_poly.pdbx_strand_id
1 'polypeptide(L)'
;MLQQGSGPKESPLQLVVPALAYLDEYAAALKHGWSPDNINPEETARDELALIEEGAAAFVALLDDREAKAGPIALPDGTFVARLPGYRRWMWDGGFCGSISFRWQPGTPDLPAHCLGHIGYAVPAWKRRHGYATKALGMLLPEVAKEGLPYVELTTDPDNLPSQRVITANRGHLVKRFTKIAAYGDNVEALLFRIALPAT
;
A
#
# COMPACT_ATOMS: atom_id res chain seq x y z
N MET A 1 0.08 15.86 46.56
CA MET A 1 -0.70 14.94 45.69
C MET A 1 -0.57 15.42 44.28
N LEU A 2 0.34 14.83 43.51
CA LEU A 2 0.56 15.19 42.10
C LEU A 2 -0.32 14.29 41.25
N GLN A 3 -1.32 14.86 40.56
CA GLN A 3 -2.10 14.15 39.57
C GLN A 3 -1.19 13.80 38.40
N GLN A 4 -0.97 12.50 38.19
CA GLN A 4 -0.37 11.98 37.00
C GLN A 4 -1.36 12.18 35.86
N GLY A 5 -1.06 13.13 34.94
CA GLY A 5 -1.77 13.30 33.72
C GLY A 5 -1.63 12.05 32.87
N SER A 6 -2.71 11.33 32.67
CA SER A 6 -2.79 10.26 31.66
C SER A 6 -2.60 10.91 30.29
N GLY A 7 -1.44 10.69 29.67
CA GLY A 7 -1.23 11.02 28.27
C GLY A 7 -2.32 10.40 27.40
N PRO A 8 -2.59 10.92 26.20
CA PRO A 8 -3.61 10.40 25.34
C PRO A 8 -3.34 8.91 25.11
N LYS A 9 -4.31 8.04 25.46
CA LYS A 9 -4.24 6.61 25.15
C LYS A 9 -4.19 6.50 23.63
N GLU A 10 -3.06 6.05 23.09
CA GLU A 10 -2.98 5.71 21.67
C GLU A 10 -4.08 4.70 21.36
N SER A 11 -4.94 5.04 20.41
CA SER A 11 -5.95 4.12 19.92
C SER A 11 -5.26 2.96 19.21
N PRO A 12 -5.74 1.72 19.34
CA PRO A 12 -5.14 0.61 18.61
C PRO A 12 -5.21 0.86 17.09
N LEU A 13 -4.17 0.46 16.38
CA LEU A 13 -4.17 0.56 14.92
C LEU A 13 -5.35 -0.21 14.33
N GLN A 14 -6.02 0.41 13.38
CA GLN A 14 -7.11 -0.16 12.59
C GLN A 14 -6.78 -0.01 11.09
N LEU A 15 -7.29 -0.92 10.27
CA LEU A 15 -7.39 -0.73 8.83
C LEU A 15 -8.81 -0.26 8.52
N VAL A 16 -8.96 1.00 8.16
CA VAL A 16 -10.25 1.56 7.78
C VAL A 16 -10.42 1.56 6.27
N VAL A 17 -11.64 1.32 5.81
CA VAL A 17 -12.00 1.55 4.42
C VAL A 17 -11.95 3.05 4.17
N PRO A 18 -11.29 3.52 3.08
CA PRO A 18 -11.29 4.93 2.72
C PRO A 18 -12.71 5.49 2.69
N ALA A 19 -12.93 6.61 3.36
CA ALA A 19 -14.22 7.29 3.44
C ALA A 19 -14.02 8.79 3.61
N LEU A 20 -15.06 9.57 3.29
CA LEU A 20 -15.02 11.03 3.42
C LEU A 20 -14.68 11.48 4.84
N ALA A 21 -15.12 10.73 5.85
CA ALA A 21 -14.84 11.02 7.26
C ALA A 21 -13.34 11.00 7.63
N TYR A 22 -12.50 10.37 6.81
CA TYR A 22 -11.05 10.25 7.03
C TYR A 22 -10.24 11.05 6.01
N LEU A 23 -10.90 11.66 5.02
CA LEU A 23 -10.25 12.22 3.84
C LEU A 23 -9.39 13.45 4.16
N ASP A 24 -9.82 14.29 5.09
CA ASP A 24 -9.11 15.52 5.44
C ASP A 24 -7.69 15.24 5.94
N GLU A 25 -7.52 14.21 6.78
CA GLU A 25 -6.20 13.84 7.28
C GLU A 25 -5.33 13.15 6.21
N TYR A 26 -5.95 12.39 5.33
CA TYR A 26 -5.28 11.84 4.15
C TYR A 26 -4.74 12.96 3.26
N ALA A 27 -5.60 13.92 2.90
CA ALA A 27 -5.21 15.08 2.09
C ALA A 27 -4.14 15.94 2.79
N ALA A 28 -4.23 16.10 4.11
CA ALA A 28 -3.21 16.79 4.90
C ALA A 28 -1.86 16.06 4.83
N ALA A 29 -1.85 14.73 4.86
CA ALA A 29 -0.62 13.95 4.72
C ALA A 29 0.01 14.10 3.33
N LEU A 30 -0.78 14.11 2.25
CA LEU A 30 -0.31 14.40 0.89
C LEU A 30 0.33 15.78 0.82
N LYS A 31 -0.34 16.83 1.34
CA LYS A 31 0.16 18.21 1.40
C LYS A 31 1.44 18.32 2.22
N HIS A 32 1.65 17.43 3.19
CA HIS A 32 2.85 17.41 4.04
C HIS A 32 3.98 16.55 3.44
N GLY A 33 3.89 16.16 2.17
CA GLY A 33 4.93 15.46 1.42
C GLY A 33 4.94 13.95 1.60
N TRP A 34 3.87 13.37 2.12
CA TRP A 34 3.68 11.92 2.06
C TRP A 34 2.98 11.54 0.74
N SER A 35 3.26 10.32 0.27
CA SER A 35 2.58 9.72 -0.88
C SER A 35 2.32 8.24 -0.65
N PRO A 36 1.24 7.68 -1.20
CA PRO A 36 1.03 6.23 -1.24
C PRO A 36 1.94 5.52 -2.24
N ASP A 37 2.57 6.25 -3.16
CA ASP A 37 3.50 5.75 -4.15
C ASP A 37 4.94 6.03 -3.75
N ASN A 38 5.80 5.00 -3.88
CA ASN A 38 7.24 5.10 -3.59
C ASN A 38 8.10 5.31 -4.86
N ILE A 39 7.48 5.29 -6.06
CA ILE A 39 8.17 5.43 -7.35
C ILE A 39 8.11 6.88 -7.81
N ASN A 40 6.90 7.44 -7.91
CA ASN A 40 6.65 8.84 -8.32
C ASN A 40 5.90 9.59 -7.21
N PRO A 41 6.48 9.76 -6.01
CA PRO A 41 5.73 10.22 -4.83
C PRO A 41 5.16 11.63 -4.99
N GLU A 42 5.90 12.57 -5.57
CA GLU A 42 5.45 13.96 -5.71
C GLU A 42 4.32 14.10 -6.75
N GLU A 43 4.45 13.39 -7.88
CA GLU A 43 3.44 13.40 -8.93
C GLU A 43 2.15 12.76 -8.43
N THR A 44 2.22 11.58 -7.84
CA THR A 44 1.06 10.89 -7.28
C THR A 44 0.36 11.72 -6.21
N ALA A 45 1.11 12.38 -5.32
CA ALA A 45 0.52 13.23 -4.29
C ALA A 45 -0.23 14.42 -4.89
N ARG A 46 0.35 15.07 -5.91
CA ARG A 46 -0.28 16.19 -6.64
C ARG A 46 -1.54 15.74 -7.35
N ASP A 47 -1.48 14.62 -8.06
CA ASP A 47 -2.60 14.11 -8.86
C ASP A 47 -3.77 13.66 -7.97
N GLU A 48 -3.48 12.99 -6.84
CA GLU A 48 -4.52 12.64 -5.89
C GLU A 48 -5.16 13.86 -5.21
N LEU A 49 -4.38 14.91 -4.92
CA LEU A 49 -4.93 16.18 -4.43
C LEU A 49 -5.85 16.84 -5.46
N ALA A 50 -5.48 16.84 -6.75
CA ALA A 50 -6.32 17.37 -7.81
C ALA A 50 -7.64 16.56 -7.92
N LEU A 51 -7.57 15.23 -7.88
CA LEU A 51 -8.77 14.37 -7.91
C LEU A 51 -9.68 14.60 -6.68
N ILE A 52 -9.11 14.88 -5.51
CA ILE A 52 -9.87 15.21 -4.30
C ILE A 52 -10.60 16.55 -4.49
N GLU A 53 -9.94 17.56 -5.08
CA GLU A 53 -10.53 18.87 -5.36
C GLU A 53 -11.63 18.80 -6.42
N GLU A 54 -11.47 17.96 -7.45
CA GLU A 54 -12.48 17.73 -8.47
C GLU A 54 -13.72 17.01 -7.92
N GLY A 55 -13.51 16.05 -7.00
CA GLY A 55 -14.64 15.30 -6.45
C GLY A 55 -14.24 14.30 -5.37
N ALA A 56 -14.26 14.71 -4.13
CA ALA A 56 -13.86 13.92 -2.97
C ALA A 56 -14.52 12.54 -2.90
N ALA A 57 -15.82 12.45 -3.17
CA ALA A 57 -16.56 11.18 -3.15
C ALA A 57 -16.14 10.25 -4.30
N ALA A 58 -15.92 10.80 -5.49
CA ALA A 58 -15.43 10.05 -6.64
C ALA A 58 -14.00 9.53 -6.38
N PHE A 59 -13.11 10.38 -5.85
CA PHE A 59 -11.76 9.96 -5.46
C PHE A 59 -11.80 8.78 -4.47
N VAL A 60 -12.57 8.88 -3.38
CA VAL A 60 -12.68 7.80 -2.39
C VAL A 60 -13.17 6.50 -3.03
N ALA A 61 -14.14 6.57 -3.96
CA ALA A 61 -14.65 5.40 -4.67
C ALA A 61 -13.57 4.72 -5.55
N LEU A 62 -12.63 5.48 -6.12
CA LEU A 62 -11.51 4.92 -6.90
C LEU A 62 -10.55 4.07 -6.07
N LEU A 63 -10.54 4.23 -4.74
CA LEU A 63 -9.64 3.50 -3.86
C LEU A 63 -10.10 2.07 -3.52
N ASP A 64 -11.32 1.67 -3.92
CA ASP A 64 -11.78 0.27 -3.86
C ASP A 64 -12.34 -0.12 -5.26
N ASP A 65 -11.43 -0.35 -6.20
CA ASP A 65 -11.70 -0.66 -7.61
C ASP A 65 -11.50 -2.17 -7.89
N ARG A 66 -12.38 -2.98 -7.33
CA ARG A 66 -12.33 -4.45 -7.47
C ARG A 66 -12.67 -4.95 -8.87
N GLU A 67 -13.11 -4.09 -9.74
CA GLU A 67 -13.48 -4.41 -11.12
C GLU A 67 -12.55 -3.78 -12.16
N ALA A 68 -11.50 -3.06 -11.70
CA ALA A 68 -10.52 -2.37 -12.56
C ALA A 68 -11.16 -1.36 -13.54
N LYS A 69 -12.19 -0.63 -13.09
CA LYS A 69 -12.95 0.32 -13.90
C LYS A 69 -12.30 1.70 -14.02
N ALA A 70 -11.33 2.02 -13.18
CA ALA A 70 -10.69 3.35 -13.14
C ALA A 70 -9.74 3.62 -14.33
N GLY A 71 -9.76 2.78 -15.37
CA GLY A 71 -8.94 2.94 -16.57
C GLY A 71 -7.49 2.47 -16.40
N PRO A 72 -6.69 2.57 -17.47
CA PRO A 72 -5.30 2.11 -17.47
C PRO A 72 -4.43 2.90 -16.50
N ILE A 73 -3.28 2.33 -16.14
CA ILE A 73 -2.25 3.02 -15.35
C ILE A 73 -1.04 3.34 -16.23
N ALA A 74 -0.42 4.49 -15.99
CA ALA A 74 0.85 4.84 -16.61
C ALA A 74 2.01 4.20 -15.83
N LEU A 75 2.96 3.63 -16.57
CA LEU A 75 4.26 3.21 -16.01
C LEU A 75 5.24 4.40 -15.99
N PRO A 76 6.35 4.32 -15.24
CA PRO A 76 7.33 5.40 -15.16
C PRO A 76 7.92 5.84 -16.50
N ASP A 77 7.93 4.99 -17.51
CA ASP A 77 8.37 5.29 -18.88
C ASP A 77 7.28 5.94 -19.75
N GLY A 78 6.09 6.20 -19.18
CA GLY A 78 4.93 6.78 -19.86
C GLY A 78 4.10 5.77 -20.67
N THR A 79 4.43 4.49 -20.68
CA THR A 79 3.58 3.47 -21.31
C THR A 79 2.36 3.18 -20.45
N PHE A 80 1.25 2.80 -21.10
CA PHE A 80 0.00 2.48 -20.40
C PHE A 80 -0.23 0.97 -20.38
N VAL A 81 -0.64 0.47 -19.22
CA VAL A 81 -0.97 -0.95 -19.01
C VAL A 81 -2.36 -1.09 -18.38
N ALA A 82 -2.96 -2.25 -18.55
CA ALA A 82 -4.24 -2.55 -17.94
C ALA A 82 -4.14 -2.48 -16.40
N ARG A 83 -5.13 -1.82 -15.78
CA ARG A 83 -5.27 -1.81 -14.33
C ARG A 83 -5.68 -3.20 -13.85
N LEU A 84 -5.13 -3.61 -12.73
CA LEU A 84 -5.59 -4.79 -12.00
C LEU A 84 -6.71 -4.41 -11.02
N PRO A 85 -7.65 -5.29 -10.74
CA PRO A 85 -8.52 -5.19 -9.57
C PRO A 85 -7.71 -4.93 -8.32
N GLY A 86 -8.21 -4.05 -7.46
CA GLY A 86 -7.49 -3.73 -6.24
C GLY A 86 -8.28 -2.85 -5.29
N TYR A 87 -7.77 -2.74 -4.09
CA TYR A 87 -8.31 -1.81 -3.11
C TYR A 87 -7.22 -1.31 -2.17
N ARG A 88 -7.51 -0.18 -1.53
CA ARG A 88 -6.66 0.46 -0.52
C ARG A 88 -7.36 0.41 0.84
N ARG A 89 -6.56 0.34 1.91
CA ARG A 89 -6.98 0.57 3.28
C ARG A 89 -6.12 1.65 3.88
N TRP A 90 -6.69 2.48 4.73
CA TRP A 90 -5.93 3.47 5.48
C TRP A 90 -5.62 2.92 6.88
N MET A 91 -4.39 3.14 7.31
CA MET A 91 -3.92 2.84 8.66
C MET A 91 -4.34 3.98 9.58
N TRP A 92 -5.03 3.66 10.66
CA TRP A 92 -5.65 4.65 11.55
C TRP A 92 -5.45 4.30 13.01
N ASP A 93 -4.94 5.27 13.83
CA ASP A 93 -4.74 5.14 15.29
C ASP A 93 -5.47 6.23 16.09
N GLY A 94 -6.47 6.84 15.50
CA GLY A 94 -7.09 8.08 15.93
C GLY A 94 -6.72 9.22 14.99
N GLY A 95 -5.81 8.97 14.03
CA GLY A 95 -5.38 9.82 12.95
C GLY A 95 -4.77 9.00 11.82
N PHE A 96 -4.47 9.65 10.69
CA PHE A 96 -3.89 8.97 9.54
C PHE A 96 -2.44 8.53 9.80
N CYS A 97 -2.17 7.23 9.62
CA CYS A 97 -0.86 6.61 9.85
C CYS A 97 -0.20 6.04 8.59
N GLY A 98 -0.89 6.09 7.46
CA GLY A 98 -0.40 5.55 6.19
C GLY A 98 -1.47 4.75 5.44
N SER A 99 -1.04 4.12 4.36
CA SER A 99 -1.91 3.28 3.55
C SER A 99 -1.28 1.94 3.24
N ILE A 100 -2.13 0.96 2.97
CA ILE A 100 -1.77 -0.34 2.43
C ILE A 100 -2.76 -0.69 1.32
N SER A 101 -2.27 -1.19 0.20
CA SER A 101 -3.06 -1.55 -0.97
C SER A 101 -2.84 -3.00 -1.33
N PHE A 102 -3.88 -3.62 -1.87
CA PHE A 102 -3.83 -4.95 -2.45
C PHE A 102 -4.37 -4.92 -3.88
N ARG A 103 -3.76 -5.72 -4.75
CA ARG A 103 -4.17 -5.92 -6.15
C ARG A 103 -3.91 -7.36 -6.54
N TRP A 104 -4.69 -7.87 -7.48
CA TRP A 104 -4.56 -9.26 -7.96
C TRP A 104 -4.94 -9.37 -9.43
N GLN A 105 -4.53 -10.48 -10.04
CA GLN A 105 -4.99 -10.86 -11.37
C GLN A 105 -6.05 -11.96 -11.22
N PRO A 106 -7.28 -11.78 -11.71
CA PRO A 106 -8.32 -12.80 -11.60
C PRO A 106 -7.92 -14.12 -12.26
N GLY A 107 -8.17 -15.24 -11.56
CA GLY A 107 -7.95 -16.59 -12.08
C GLY A 107 -6.50 -17.11 -12.01
N THR A 108 -5.57 -16.32 -11.50
CA THR A 108 -4.16 -16.74 -11.34
C THR A 108 -3.53 -16.08 -10.11
N PRO A 109 -2.60 -16.76 -9.42
CA PRO A 109 -1.80 -16.15 -8.38
C PRO A 109 -0.62 -15.33 -8.93
N ASP A 110 -0.37 -15.37 -10.22
CA ASP A 110 0.72 -14.64 -10.84
C ASP A 110 0.31 -13.21 -11.19
N LEU A 111 1.27 -12.29 -11.18
CA LEU A 111 1.08 -10.91 -11.59
C LEU A 111 1.78 -10.66 -12.93
N PRO A 112 1.25 -9.75 -13.77
CA PRO A 112 1.94 -9.33 -14.97
C PRO A 112 3.28 -8.65 -14.63
N ALA A 113 4.25 -8.71 -15.53
CA ALA A 113 5.63 -8.27 -15.29
C ALA A 113 5.77 -6.79 -14.87
N HIS A 114 4.81 -5.96 -15.23
CA HIS A 114 4.77 -4.55 -14.81
C HIS A 114 4.23 -4.35 -13.39
N CYS A 115 3.67 -5.36 -12.76
CA CYS A 115 3.15 -5.25 -11.40
C CYS A 115 4.16 -5.84 -10.41
N LEU A 116 4.78 -4.97 -9.62
CA LEU A 116 5.89 -5.33 -8.73
C LEU A 116 5.47 -6.05 -7.43
N GLY A 117 4.20 -6.44 -7.30
CA GLY A 117 3.72 -7.19 -6.13
C GLY A 117 2.23 -6.98 -5.86
N HIS A 118 1.65 -7.90 -5.12
CA HIS A 118 0.23 -7.87 -4.73
C HIS A 118 -0.06 -6.78 -3.71
N ILE A 119 0.87 -6.53 -2.79
CA ILE A 119 0.68 -5.60 -1.66
C ILE A 119 1.76 -4.53 -1.70
N GLY A 120 1.33 -3.28 -1.56
CA GLY A 120 2.17 -2.12 -1.33
C GLY A 120 1.71 -1.35 -0.10
N TYR A 121 2.64 -0.75 0.63
CA TYR A 121 2.32 0.09 1.80
C TYR A 121 3.27 1.28 1.92
N ALA A 122 2.75 2.36 2.47
CA ALA A 122 3.52 3.56 2.75
C ALA A 122 3.09 4.16 4.11
N VAL A 123 4.08 4.46 4.96
CA VAL A 123 3.90 5.09 6.27
C VAL A 123 4.58 6.46 6.25
N PRO A 124 3.88 7.55 6.62
CA PRO A 124 4.46 8.89 6.69
C PRO A 124 5.72 8.92 7.58
N ALA A 125 6.70 9.74 7.24
CA ALA A 125 7.98 9.83 7.96
C ALA A 125 7.77 10.07 9.47
N TRP A 126 6.82 10.93 9.82
CA TRP A 126 6.48 11.29 11.21
C TRP A 126 5.68 10.22 11.97
N LYS A 127 5.23 9.16 11.28
CA LYS A 127 4.53 8.00 11.87
C LYS A 127 5.36 6.70 11.78
N ARG A 128 6.60 6.75 11.32
CA ARG A 128 7.47 5.56 11.22
C ARG A 128 7.93 5.08 12.60
N ARG A 129 8.42 3.82 12.64
CA ARG A 129 8.98 3.15 13.83
C ARG A 129 7.97 2.82 14.95
N HIS A 130 6.67 2.91 14.67
CA HIS A 130 5.57 2.48 15.57
C HIS A 130 5.04 1.07 15.22
N GLY A 131 5.66 0.39 14.25
CA GLY A 131 5.25 -0.94 13.80
C GLY A 131 3.98 -0.96 12.95
N TYR A 132 3.51 0.20 12.47
CA TYR A 132 2.25 0.30 11.71
C TYR A 132 2.24 -0.57 10.45
N ALA A 133 3.27 -0.52 9.60
CA ALA A 133 3.34 -1.35 8.40
C ALA A 133 3.29 -2.85 8.72
N THR A 134 3.99 -3.29 9.78
CA THR A 134 3.99 -4.70 10.20
C THR A 134 2.60 -5.15 10.66
N LYS A 135 1.94 -4.34 11.49
CA LYS A 135 0.59 -4.64 11.98
C LYS A 135 -0.43 -4.58 10.83
N ALA A 136 -0.35 -3.56 9.98
CA ALA A 136 -1.23 -3.38 8.82
C ALA A 136 -1.14 -4.56 7.85
N LEU A 137 0.07 -5.03 7.52
CA LEU A 137 0.23 -6.21 6.68
C LEU A 137 -0.41 -7.44 7.33
N GLY A 138 -0.14 -7.69 8.61
CA GLY A 138 -0.76 -8.81 9.34
C GLY A 138 -2.29 -8.76 9.39
N MET A 139 -2.88 -7.55 9.50
CA MET A 139 -4.33 -7.34 9.48
C MET A 139 -4.94 -7.50 8.08
N LEU A 140 -4.20 -7.16 7.03
CA LEU A 140 -4.67 -7.26 5.64
C LEU A 140 -4.69 -8.71 5.14
N LEU A 141 -3.71 -9.54 5.51
CA LEU A 141 -3.58 -10.92 5.01
C LEU A 141 -4.85 -11.77 5.15
N PRO A 142 -5.61 -11.76 6.27
CA PRO A 142 -6.88 -12.48 6.37
C PRO A 142 -7.98 -11.94 5.43
N GLU A 143 -7.95 -10.66 5.08
CA GLU A 143 -8.87 -10.08 4.09
C GLU A 143 -8.53 -10.57 2.69
N VAL A 144 -7.24 -10.53 2.34
CA VAL A 144 -6.71 -10.97 1.05
C VAL A 144 -6.91 -12.47 0.82
N ALA A 145 -6.82 -13.30 1.87
CA ALA A 145 -7.05 -14.75 1.76
C ALA A 145 -8.43 -15.09 1.20
N LYS A 146 -9.43 -14.21 1.38
CA LYS A 146 -10.80 -14.40 0.84
C LYS A 146 -10.86 -14.33 -0.68
N GLU A 147 -9.84 -13.76 -1.34
CA GLU A 147 -9.73 -13.74 -2.80
C GLU A 147 -9.26 -15.08 -3.39
N GLY A 148 -8.98 -16.09 -2.53
CA GLY A 148 -8.66 -17.45 -2.95
C GLY A 148 -7.24 -17.64 -3.49
N LEU A 149 -6.34 -16.69 -3.26
CA LEU A 149 -4.94 -16.80 -3.66
C LEU A 149 -4.17 -17.73 -2.70
N PRO A 150 -3.28 -18.60 -3.20
CA PRO A 150 -2.45 -19.44 -2.35
C PRO A 150 -1.30 -18.67 -1.67
N TYR A 151 -0.94 -17.51 -2.19
CA TYR A 151 0.10 -16.63 -1.67
C TYR A 151 -0.07 -15.21 -2.17
N VAL A 152 0.62 -14.29 -1.53
CA VAL A 152 0.87 -12.94 -2.05
C VAL A 152 2.36 -12.68 -2.19
N GLU A 153 2.71 -11.85 -3.16
CA GLU A 153 4.09 -11.40 -3.39
C GLU A 153 4.23 -9.91 -3.08
N LEU A 154 5.37 -9.56 -2.51
CA LEU A 154 5.77 -8.20 -2.22
C LEU A 154 7.18 -7.98 -2.75
N THR A 155 7.39 -6.84 -3.39
CA THR A 155 8.72 -6.45 -3.89
C THR A 155 9.25 -5.30 -3.05
N THR A 156 10.55 -5.33 -2.79
CA THR A 156 11.26 -4.23 -2.14
C THR A 156 12.68 -4.10 -2.69
N ASP A 157 13.25 -2.92 -2.57
CA ASP A 157 14.63 -2.70 -2.97
C ASP A 157 15.61 -3.39 -2.01
N PRO A 158 16.80 -3.80 -2.48
CA PRO A 158 17.76 -4.55 -1.67
C PRO A 158 18.26 -3.81 -0.43
N ASP A 159 18.27 -2.48 -0.44
CA ASP A 159 18.68 -1.61 0.65
C ASP A 159 17.53 -1.20 1.57
N ASN A 160 16.28 -1.47 1.21
CA ASN A 160 15.10 -1.19 2.03
C ASN A 160 14.91 -2.22 3.14
N LEU A 161 15.86 -2.26 4.08
CA LEU A 161 15.84 -3.15 5.23
C LEU A 161 14.57 -3.02 6.09
N PRO A 162 13.98 -1.82 6.29
CA PRO A 162 12.70 -1.70 7.00
C PRO A 162 11.58 -2.51 6.35
N SER A 163 11.42 -2.43 5.02
CA SER A 163 10.39 -3.20 4.32
C SER A 163 10.63 -4.70 4.41
N GLN A 164 11.88 -5.15 4.25
CA GLN A 164 12.24 -6.57 4.42
C GLN A 164 11.85 -7.09 5.82
N ARG A 165 12.07 -6.30 6.87
CA ARG A 165 11.67 -6.66 8.25
C ARG A 165 10.15 -6.74 8.41
N VAL A 166 9.40 -5.83 7.81
CA VAL A 166 7.93 -5.87 7.80
C VAL A 166 7.42 -7.17 7.19
N ILE A 167 7.98 -7.54 6.04
CA ILE A 167 7.59 -8.73 5.29
C ILE A 167 7.96 -10.01 6.06
N THR A 168 9.18 -10.10 6.56
CA THR A 168 9.64 -11.29 7.30
C THR A 168 8.93 -11.46 8.64
N ALA A 169 8.57 -10.38 9.34
CA ALA A 169 7.75 -10.42 10.54
C ALA A 169 6.33 -10.99 10.28
N ASN A 170 5.86 -10.91 9.04
CA ASN A 170 4.61 -11.51 8.57
C ASN A 170 4.84 -12.85 7.84
N ARG A 171 5.91 -13.58 8.18
CA ARG A 171 6.26 -14.91 7.64
C ARG A 171 6.60 -14.90 6.14
N GLY A 172 6.91 -13.73 5.56
CA GLY A 172 7.40 -13.63 4.21
C GLY A 172 8.82 -14.18 4.09
N HIS A 173 9.11 -14.91 3.04
CA HIS A 173 10.42 -15.43 2.71
C HIS A 173 10.87 -14.92 1.34
N LEU A 174 12.15 -14.72 1.18
CA LEU A 174 12.77 -14.31 -0.07
C LEU A 174 12.63 -15.42 -1.11
N VAL A 175 12.04 -15.11 -2.26
CA VAL A 175 11.90 -16.02 -3.40
C VAL A 175 13.06 -15.86 -4.37
N LYS A 176 13.34 -14.62 -4.76
CA LYS A 176 14.41 -14.30 -5.72
C LYS A 176 14.84 -12.83 -5.64
N ARG A 177 16.05 -12.59 -6.13
CA ARG A 177 16.49 -11.27 -6.60
C ARG A 177 16.24 -11.21 -8.10
N PHE A 178 15.81 -10.07 -8.61
CA PHE A 178 15.54 -9.91 -10.04
C PHE A 178 15.74 -8.46 -10.46
N THR A 179 15.91 -8.25 -11.76
CA THR A 179 15.93 -6.92 -12.35
C THR A 179 14.51 -6.54 -12.77
N LYS A 180 14.05 -5.35 -12.36
CA LYS A 180 12.76 -4.81 -12.79
C LYS A 180 12.76 -4.63 -14.32
N ILE A 181 11.58 -4.61 -14.93
CA ILE A 181 11.46 -4.30 -16.37
C ILE A 181 11.97 -2.87 -16.64
N ALA A 182 12.40 -2.59 -17.87
CA ALA A 182 13.01 -1.31 -18.27
C ALA A 182 12.14 -0.09 -17.96
N ALA A 183 10.81 -0.23 -17.93
CA ALA A 183 9.89 0.83 -17.52
C ALA A 183 10.16 1.42 -16.13
N TYR A 184 10.84 0.67 -15.26
CA TYR A 184 11.26 1.12 -13.91
C TYR A 184 12.72 1.60 -13.83
N GLY A 185 13.37 1.76 -14.98
CA GLY A 185 14.77 2.14 -15.10
C GLY A 185 15.70 0.97 -15.45
N ASP A 186 16.85 1.30 -16.00
CA ASP A 186 17.82 0.31 -16.43
C ASP A 186 18.52 -0.35 -15.25
N ASN A 187 18.54 -1.68 -15.26
CA ASN A 187 19.24 -2.51 -14.26
C ASN A 187 18.83 -2.28 -12.80
N VAL A 188 17.59 -1.85 -12.54
CA VAL A 188 17.06 -1.67 -11.18
C VAL A 188 16.79 -3.02 -10.55
N GLU A 189 17.59 -3.39 -9.55
CA GLU A 189 17.42 -4.64 -8.80
C GLU A 189 16.30 -4.56 -7.76
N ALA A 190 15.66 -5.68 -7.53
CA ALA A 190 14.64 -5.85 -6.49
C ALA A 190 14.67 -7.24 -5.87
N LEU A 191 14.10 -7.34 -4.68
CA LEU A 191 13.88 -8.58 -3.95
C LEU A 191 12.40 -8.93 -3.98
N LEU A 192 12.07 -10.13 -4.42
CA LEU A 192 10.72 -10.67 -4.38
C LEU A 192 10.56 -11.55 -3.14
N PHE A 193 9.62 -11.21 -2.30
CA PHE A 193 9.19 -11.99 -1.15
C PHE A 193 7.83 -12.60 -1.39
N ARG A 194 7.57 -13.74 -0.76
CA ARG A 194 6.27 -14.42 -0.81
C ARG A 194 5.78 -14.72 0.60
N ILE A 195 4.49 -14.50 0.82
CA ILE A 195 3.76 -14.88 2.03
C ILE A 195 2.69 -15.88 1.62
N ALA A 196 2.74 -17.09 2.17
CA ALA A 196 1.71 -18.08 1.97
C ALA A 196 0.41 -17.65 2.67
N LEU A 197 -0.72 -17.83 2.01
CA LEU A 197 -2.05 -17.60 2.56
C LEU A 197 -2.67 -18.94 3.00
N PRO A 198 -3.51 -18.94 4.05
CA PRO A 198 -4.24 -20.14 4.43
C PRO A 198 -5.18 -20.56 3.30
N ALA A 199 -5.32 -21.86 3.10
CA ALA A 199 -6.37 -22.40 2.22
C ALA A 199 -7.74 -22.01 2.80
N THR A 200 -8.60 -21.42 1.98
CA THR A 200 -9.99 -21.10 2.31
C THR A 200 -10.90 -22.27 2.11
#